data_bfa77e9137b1c9bac8e831f28cf0e77e
#
_entry.id   bfa77e9137b1c9bac8e831f28cf0e77e
#
_cell.length_a   1.000
_cell.length_b   1.000
_cell.length_c   1.000
_cell.angle_alpha   90.00
_cell.angle_beta   90.00
_cell.angle_gamma   90.00
#
_symmetry.space_group_name_H-M   'P 1'
#
loop_
_entity.id
_entity.type
_entity.pdbx_description
1 polymer ?
#
loop_
_entity_poly.entity_id
_entity_poly.type
_entity_poly.pdbx_seq_one_letter_code
_entity_poly.pdbx_strand_id
1 'polypeptide(L)' 'MTTTEFQVTGMTCGHCEQAVSREVGQVPGVTDVEVSASTGRLAVTSTDVVTDEQVLAAVDEAGYTAARTTRR' A
#
# COMPACT_ATOMS: atom_id res chain seq x y z
N MET A 1 -14.63 8.74 1.14
CA MET A 1 -13.33 8.23 0.68
C MET A 1 -12.28 8.42 1.77
N THR A 2 -11.48 7.43 1.98
CA THR A 2 -10.48 7.45 3.05
C THR A 2 -9.12 7.14 2.45
N THR A 3 -8.12 7.93 2.83
CA THR A 3 -6.74 7.70 2.39
C THR A 3 -5.91 7.30 3.61
N THR A 4 -5.24 6.16 3.51
CA THR A 4 -4.40 5.65 4.58
C THR A 4 -2.98 5.54 4.05
N GLU A 5 -2.01 5.94 4.87
CA GLU A 5 -0.61 5.90 4.48
C GLU A 5 0.13 4.80 5.20
N PHE A 6 1.02 4.17 4.47
CA PHE A 6 1.85 3.09 5.00
C PHE A 6 3.29 3.34 4.61
N GLN A 7 4.21 2.78 5.37
CA GLN A 7 5.62 2.80 5.06
C GLN A 7 6.01 1.38 4.63
N VAL A 8 6.50 1.24 3.41
CA VAL A 8 6.88 -0.05 2.86
C VAL A 8 8.40 -0.16 2.84
N THR A 9 8.89 -1.28 3.32
CA THR A 9 10.32 -1.55 3.40
C THR A 9 10.72 -2.55 2.31
N GLY A 10 11.88 -2.34 1.72
CA GLY A 10 12.41 -3.27 0.74
C GLY A 10 12.18 -2.88 -0.71
N MET A 11 11.45 -1.81 -0.95
CA MET A 11 11.29 -1.33 -2.32
C MET A 11 12.55 -0.62 -2.77
N THR A 12 13.10 -1.07 -3.88
CA THR A 12 14.36 -0.51 -4.37
C THR A 12 14.30 -0.02 -5.80
N CYS A 13 13.19 -0.26 -6.50
CA CYS A 13 13.10 0.13 -7.91
C CYS A 13 11.63 0.27 -8.31
N GLY A 14 11.43 0.72 -9.54
CA GLY A 14 10.08 0.92 -10.06
C GLY A 14 9.26 -0.36 -10.16
N HIS A 15 9.91 -1.49 -10.35
CA HIS A 15 9.19 -2.77 -10.40
C HIS A 15 8.55 -3.08 -9.05
N CYS A 16 9.21 -2.67 -7.98
CA CYS A 16 8.66 -2.85 -6.65
C CYS A 16 7.38 -2.05 -6.49
N GLU A 17 7.38 -0.83 -7.01
CA GLU A 17 6.18 0.01 -6.97
C GLU A 17 5.02 -0.68 -7.68
N GLN A 18 5.30 -1.25 -8.84
CA GLN A 18 4.26 -1.90 -9.63
C GLN A 18 3.72 -3.13 -8.90
N ALA A 19 4.59 -3.91 -8.29
CA ALA A 19 4.17 -5.11 -7.60
C ALA A 19 3.26 -4.76 -6.43
N VAL A 20 3.66 -3.79 -5.62
CA VAL A 20 2.86 -3.37 -4.46
C VAL A 20 1.55 -2.76 -4.93
N SER A 21 1.60 -1.90 -5.94
CA SER A 21 0.40 -1.23 -6.43
C SER A 21 -0.61 -2.26 -6.97
N ARG A 22 -0.13 -3.27 -7.68
CA ARG A 22 -1.01 -4.29 -8.24
C ARG A 22 -1.69 -5.08 -7.13
N GLU A 23 -0.92 -5.53 -6.15
CA GLU A 23 -1.48 -6.35 -5.09
C GLU A 23 -2.46 -5.57 -4.23
N VAL A 24 -2.09 -4.35 -3.86
CA VAL A 24 -2.96 -3.52 -3.04
C VAL A 24 -4.20 -3.12 -3.82
N GLY A 25 -4.06 -2.88 -5.10
CA GLY A 25 -5.19 -2.50 -5.94
C GLY A 25 -6.23 -3.60 -6.07
N GLN A 26 -5.89 -4.84 -5.75
CA GLN A 26 -6.83 -5.96 -5.81
C GLN A 26 -7.69 -6.06 -4.55
N VAL A 27 -7.36 -5.29 -3.52
CA VAL A 27 -8.14 -5.32 -2.29
C VAL A 27 -9.51 -4.70 -2.54
N PRO A 28 -10.61 -5.41 -2.19
CA PRO A 28 -11.95 -4.85 -2.41
C PRO A 28 -12.13 -3.54 -1.66
N GLY A 29 -12.70 -2.56 -2.34
CA GLY A 29 -12.93 -1.24 -1.77
C GLY A 29 -11.84 -0.23 -2.06
N VAL A 30 -10.69 -0.67 -2.54
CA VAL A 30 -9.61 0.24 -2.90
C VAL A 30 -9.90 0.85 -4.26
N THR A 31 -9.85 2.18 -4.34
CA THR A 31 -10.12 2.90 -5.59
C THR A 31 -8.85 3.50 -6.20
N ASP A 32 -7.85 3.75 -5.37
CA ASP A 32 -6.63 4.36 -5.88
C ASP A 32 -5.46 3.96 -5.00
N VAL A 33 -4.30 3.83 -5.60
CA VAL A 33 -3.07 3.46 -4.90
C VAL A 33 -1.95 4.33 -5.42
N GLU A 34 -1.23 4.97 -4.51
CA GLU A 34 -0.02 5.70 -4.85
C GLU A 34 1.13 5.12 -4.06
N VAL A 35 2.21 4.82 -4.73
CA VAL A 35 3.37 4.22 -4.08
C VAL A 35 4.63 4.85 -4.65
N SER A 36 5.61 5.09 -3.78
CA SER A 36 6.88 5.67 -4.17
C SER A 36 8.02 4.83 -3.59
N ALA A 37 8.83 4.28 -4.46
CA ALA A 37 9.97 3.47 -4.04
C ALA A 37 11.05 4.34 -3.40
N SER A 38 11.18 5.57 -3.83
CA SER A 38 12.24 6.44 -3.32
C SER A 38 12.04 6.80 -1.85
N THR A 39 10.77 6.88 -1.42
CA THR A 39 10.47 7.21 -0.02
C THR A 39 9.90 6.03 0.73
N GLY A 40 9.52 4.96 0.03
CA GLY A 40 8.87 3.82 0.65
C GLY A 40 7.43 4.10 1.04
N ARG A 41 6.84 5.13 0.51
CA ARG A 41 5.52 5.57 0.93
C ARG A 41 4.44 4.92 0.08
N LEU A 42 3.39 4.47 0.75
CA LEU A 42 2.23 3.87 0.10
C LEU A 42 1.00 4.59 0.61
N ALA A 43 0.21 5.15 -0.30
CA ALA A 43 -1.05 5.80 0.03
C ALA A 43 -2.17 5.06 -0.65
N VAL A 44 -3.14 4.60 0.13
CA VAL A 44 -4.26 3.81 -0.36
C VAL A 44 -5.53 4.58 -0.14
N THR A 45 -6.29 4.81 -1.22
CA THR A 45 -7.57 5.48 -1.16
C THR A 45 -8.67 4.44 -1.36
N SER A 46 -9.67 4.46 -0.49
CA SER A 46 -10.76 3.52 -0.57
C SER A 46 -12.10 4.22 -0.40
N THR A 47 -13.13 3.67 -1.01
CA THR A 47 -14.50 4.16 -0.85
C THR A 47 -15.28 3.35 0.17
N ASP A 48 -14.70 2.25 0.62
CA ASP A 48 -15.35 1.35 1.55
C ASP A 48 -14.40 1.11 2.71
N VAL A 49 -14.87 0.40 3.71
CA VAL A 49 -14.02 0.08 4.86
C VAL A 49 -13.00 -0.96 4.43
N VAL A 50 -11.75 -0.56 4.42
CA VAL A 50 -10.64 -1.45 4.11
C VAL A 50 -9.74 -1.44 5.34
N THR A 51 -9.50 -2.63 5.91
CA THR A 51 -8.69 -2.71 7.11
C THR A 51 -7.20 -2.62 6.79
N ASP A 52 -6.43 -2.17 7.76
CA ASP A 52 -4.98 -2.13 7.61
C ASP A 52 -4.45 -3.52 7.30
N GLU A 53 -5.04 -4.54 7.92
CA GLU A 53 -4.58 -5.91 7.72
C GLU A 53 -4.70 -6.34 6.27
N GLN A 54 -5.76 -5.90 5.59
CA GLN A 54 -5.94 -6.25 4.18
C GLN A 54 -4.82 -5.65 3.33
N VAL A 55 -4.47 -4.41 3.60
CA VAL A 55 -3.41 -3.74 2.86
C VAL A 55 -2.06 -4.36 3.19
N LEU A 56 -1.82 -4.63 4.47
CA LEU A 56 -0.56 -5.23 4.90
C LEU A 56 -0.39 -6.62 4.29
N ALA A 57 -1.47 -7.39 4.24
CA ALA A 57 -1.43 -8.71 3.63
C ALA A 57 -1.12 -8.62 2.14
N ALA A 58 -1.68 -7.62 1.46
CA ALA A 58 -1.42 -7.43 0.04
C ALA A 58 0.04 -7.08 -0.22
N VAL A 59 0.61 -6.22 0.61
CA VAL A 59 2.03 -5.87 0.49
C VAL A 59 2.90 -7.09 0.75
N ASP A 60 2.52 -7.90 1.73
CA ASP A 60 3.26 -9.13 2.04
C ASP A 60 3.21 -10.10 0.86
N GLU A 61 2.07 -10.20 0.20
CA GLU A 61 1.94 -11.05 -0.99
C GLU A 61 2.86 -10.56 -2.11
N ALA A 62 3.10 -9.26 -2.18
CA ALA A 62 4.01 -8.71 -3.17
C ALA A 62 5.48 -8.97 -2.81
N GLY A 63 5.74 -9.46 -1.61
CA GLY A 63 7.10 -9.78 -1.17
C GLY A 63 7.77 -8.67 -0.38
N TYR A 64 6.99 -7.74 0.16
CA TYR A 64 7.54 -6.61 0.91
C TYR A 64 6.89 -6.53 2.28
N THR A 65 7.40 -5.65 3.11
CA THR A 65 6.90 -5.44 4.45
C THR A 65 6.40 -4.01 4.57
N ALA A 66 5.22 -3.83 5.13
CA ALA A 66 4.66 -2.51 5.34
C ALA A 66 4.23 -2.34 6.78
N ALA A 67 4.24 -1.10 7.22
CA ALA A 67 3.72 -0.72 8.52
C ALA A 67 2.87 0.52 8.34
N ARG A 68 1.77 0.60 9.06
CA ARG A 68 0.92 1.77 8.95
C ARG A 68 1.64 2.99 9.52
N THR A 69 1.63 4.06 8.75
CA THR A 69 2.20 5.32 9.19
C THR A 69 1.13 6.09 9.96
N THR A 70 1.39 6.39 11.20
CA THR A 70 0.48 7.17 12.01
C THR A 70 0.81 8.64 11.86
N ARG A 71 -0.18 9.41 11.49
CA ARG A 71 -0.01 10.85 11.34
C ARG A 71 -0.87 11.55 12.32
N ARG A 72 -0.37 12.57 12.81
CA ARG A 72 -1.24 13.24 13.69
C ARG A 72 -0.94 14.48 13.93
#